data_ba0521f711df079cd1c8536f4afef5c2
#
_entry.id   ba0521f711df079cd1c8536f4afef5c2
#
_cell.length_a   1.000
_cell.length_b   1.000
_cell.length_c   1.000
_cell.angle_alpha   90.00
_cell.angle_beta   90.00
_cell.angle_gamma   90.00
#
_symmetry.space_group_name_H-M   'P 1'
#
loop_
_entity.id
_entity.type
_entity.pdbx_description
1 polymer ?
#
loop_
_entity_poly.entity_id
_entity_poly.type
_entity_poly.pdbx_seq_one_letter_code
_entity_poly.pdbx_strand_id
1 'polypeptide(L)'
;MQDNRKKVLIFTLQGYFNYGNRLQNFALSLILRKMGYRVSTYNQNSFKHRLFDYLTFHTPLRFLNSGNPRLYRFTQKYIKNDYSTRNNPDYIIVGSDQVWNPDYLSPTHSPLHIQNECDRVISYAASIGKTNLSTKEKKLFLKYLPEYSSIAVREKNAKSLLAPLTDKHIEMVLDPTLLVNKAEWLKIANRADQRKLPKGKYIFNYVLGDKTDISDAEKYAQENNYSIVSLSDREKSAYGVEEFLALINGADLICTDSFHACVFSFLFDKPFVVYKRNNNDELYQRIRDLLKTLRINNRESNGSSINIKSVRHDYRASYLALNDLIDKSIKYLKTAMD
;
A
#
# COMPACT_ATOMS: atom_id res chain seq x y z
N MET A 1 11.51 -9.16 -32.61
CA MET A 1 11.39 -7.70 -32.54
C MET A 1 11.94 -7.23 -31.20
N GLN A 2 12.89 -6.31 -31.22
CA GLN A 2 13.39 -5.69 -29.99
C GLN A 2 12.26 -4.87 -29.36
N ASP A 3 12.03 -5.06 -28.05
CA ASP A 3 11.02 -4.30 -27.29
C ASP A 3 11.56 -2.88 -27.04
N ASN A 4 11.15 -1.92 -27.89
CA ASN A 4 11.63 -0.53 -27.86
C ASN A 4 10.93 0.35 -26.78
N ARG A 5 10.10 -0.24 -25.92
CA ARG A 5 9.45 0.53 -24.85
C ARG A 5 10.46 1.01 -23.82
N LYS A 6 10.32 2.27 -23.40
CA LYS A 6 11.11 2.84 -22.30
C LYS A 6 10.97 1.99 -21.02
N LYS A 7 12.08 1.83 -20.31
CA LYS A 7 12.20 0.99 -19.12
C LYS A 7 11.99 1.82 -17.86
N VAL A 8 11.13 1.35 -16.99
CA VAL A 8 10.89 1.93 -15.67
C VAL A 8 11.28 0.93 -14.59
N LEU A 9 12.09 1.37 -13.65
CA LEU A 9 12.49 0.63 -12.47
C LEU A 9 11.83 1.24 -11.22
N ILE A 10 10.96 0.47 -10.57
CA ILE A 10 10.27 0.90 -9.34
C ILE A 10 11.14 0.53 -8.13
N PHE A 11 11.39 1.51 -7.26
CA PHE A 11 11.97 1.32 -5.94
C PHE A 11 10.89 1.45 -4.88
N THR A 12 10.60 0.38 -4.15
CA THR A 12 9.65 0.37 -3.05
C THR A 12 10.08 -0.60 -1.95
N LEU A 13 9.36 -0.59 -0.82
CA LEU A 13 9.64 -1.48 0.28
C LEU A 13 9.55 -2.96 -0.16
N GLN A 14 10.50 -3.74 0.32
CA GLN A 14 10.62 -5.16 0.02
C GLN A 14 9.96 -6.01 1.13
N GLY A 15 9.80 -7.31 0.87
CA GLY A 15 9.32 -8.29 1.83
C GLY A 15 7.94 -8.85 1.54
N TYR A 16 7.58 -9.90 2.29
CA TYR A 16 6.36 -10.68 2.07
C TYR A 16 5.49 -10.72 3.34
N PHE A 17 5.36 -9.57 4.01
CA PHE A 17 4.67 -9.46 5.31
C PHE A 17 3.40 -8.60 5.24
N ASN A 18 3.26 -7.75 4.22
CA ASN A 18 2.23 -6.74 4.14
C ASN A 18 1.49 -6.79 2.81
N TYR A 19 0.17 -7.02 2.85
CA TYR A 19 -0.68 -7.06 1.66
C TYR A 19 -0.67 -5.73 0.91
N GLY A 20 -0.84 -4.62 1.63
CA GLY A 20 -0.89 -3.28 1.05
C GLY A 20 0.39 -2.93 0.29
N ASN A 21 1.52 -3.32 0.83
CA ASN A 21 2.80 -3.10 0.17
C ASN A 21 2.89 -3.81 -1.19
N ARG A 22 2.39 -5.04 -1.30
CA ARG A 22 2.37 -5.76 -2.59
C ARG A 22 1.33 -5.19 -3.54
N LEU A 23 0.16 -4.81 -3.01
CA LEU A 23 -0.94 -4.25 -3.79
C LEU A 23 -0.59 -2.89 -4.41
N GLN A 24 0.06 -1.98 -3.66
CA GLN A 24 0.48 -0.70 -4.20
C GLN A 24 1.57 -0.85 -5.29
N ASN A 25 2.53 -1.77 -5.11
CA ASN A 25 3.55 -2.04 -6.12
C ASN A 25 2.93 -2.64 -7.40
N PHE A 26 2.02 -3.60 -7.25
CA PHE A 26 1.27 -4.15 -8.37
C PHE A 26 0.48 -3.05 -9.10
N ALA A 27 -0.23 -2.19 -8.36
CA ALA A 27 -1.03 -1.11 -8.93
C ALA A 27 -0.18 -0.13 -9.73
N LEU A 28 0.94 0.36 -9.16
CA LEU A 28 1.86 1.26 -9.86
C LEU A 28 2.43 0.60 -11.13
N SER A 29 2.86 -0.67 -11.01
CA SER A 29 3.34 -1.43 -12.17
C SER A 29 2.28 -1.58 -13.27
N LEU A 30 1.02 -1.82 -12.89
CA LEU A 30 -0.08 -1.95 -13.83
C LEU A 30 -0.36 -0.63 -14.57
N ILE A 31 -0.41 0.48 -13.84
CA ILE A 31 -0.65 1.81 -14.42
C ILE A 31 0.47 2.18 -15.41
N LEU A 32 1.72 2.03 -15.02
CA LEU A 32 2.87 2.33 -15.88
C LEU A 32 2.90 1.43 -17.14
N ARG A 33 2.54 0.14 -17.01
CA ARG A 33 2.40 -0.75 -18.18
C ARG A 33 1.27 -0.31 -19.12
N LYS A 34 0.14 0.15 -18.56
CA LYS A 34 -0.97 0.73 -19.35
C LYS A 34 -0.58 2.04 -20.06
N MET A 35 0.40 2.77 -19.50
CA MET A 35 1.00 3.96 -20.15
C MET A 35 2.03 3.59 -21.23
N GLY A 36 2.31 2.29 -21.47
CA GLY A 36 3.19 1.82 -22.52
C GLY A 36 4.63 1.53 -22.09
N TYR A 37 4.96 1.59 -20.81
CA TYR A 37 6.30 1.34 -20.31
C TYR A 37 6.60 -0.15 -20.07
N ARG A 38 7.87 -0.53 -20.16
CA ARG A 38 8.38 -1.80 -19.67
C ARG A 38 8.78 -1.63 -18.20
N VAL A 39 8.02 -2.25 -17.30
CA VAL A 39 8.15 -2.00 -15.85
C VAL A 39 8.73 -3.20 -15.14
N SER A 40 9.70 -2.96 -14.27
CA SER A 40 10.22 -3.90 -13.27
C SER A 40 10.33 -3.23 -11.91
N THR A 41 10.38 -4.03 -10.85
CA THR A 41 10.62 -3.55 -9.49
C THR A 41 12.01 -3.98 -9.05
N TYR A 42 12.80 -3.05 -8.56
CA TYR A 42 14.11 -3.33 -8.00
C TYR A 42 13.98 -4.23 -6.77
N ASN A 43 14.71 -5.32 -6.78
CA ASN A 43 14.81 -6.21 -5.63
C ASN A 43 16.30 -6.35 -5.24
N GLN A 44 16.64 -5.78 -4.10
CA GLN A 44 18.00 -5.74 -3.59
C GLN A 44 18.51 -7.06 -2.99
N ASN A 45 17.66 -8.09 -2.92
CA ASN A 45 18.03 -9.36 -2.34
C ASN A 45 19.17 -10.01 -3.12
N SER A 46 20.22 -10.40 -2.39
CA SER A 46 21.34 -11.15 -2.95
C SER A 46 20.89 -12.51 -3.54
N PHE A 47 21.70 -13.09 -4.39
CA PHE A 47 21.41 -14.43 -4.92
C PHE A 47 21.18 -15.47 -3.81
N LYS A 48 21.97 -15.43 -2.74
CA LYS A 48 21.81 -16.33 -1.59
C LYS A 48 20.45 -16.14 -0.90
N HIS A 49 20.01 -14.89 -0.74
CA HIS A 49 18.71 -14.59 -0.13
C HIS A 49 17.56 -15.06 -1.00
N ARG A 50 17.65 -14.86 -2.32
CA ARG A 50 16.63 -15.36 -3.28
C ARG A 50 16.55 -16.88 -3.31
N LEU A 51 17.70 -17.54 -3.24
CA LEU A 51 17.74 -19.01 -3.16
C LEU A 51 17.12 -19.50 -1.84
N PHE A 52 17.42 -18.82 -0.73
CA PHE A 52 16.79 -19.08 0.56
C PHE A 52 15.27 -18.90 0.50
N ASP A 53 14.76 -17.79 -0.05
CA ASP A 53 13.33 -17.56 -0.24
C ASP A 53 12.70 -18.66 -1.10
N TYR A 54 13.34 -19.00 -2.21
CA TYR A 54 12.86 -20.06 -3.11
C TYR A 54 12.76 -21.41 -2.38
N LEU A 55 13.83 -21.83 -1.72
CA LEU A 55 13.86 -23.10 -0.99
C LEU A 55 12.85 -23.13 0.15
N THR A 56 12.79 -22.08 0.96
CA THR A 56 11.90 -22.04 2.13
C THR A 56 10.42 -21.92 1.75
N PHE A 57 10.09 -21.22 0.67
CA PHE A 57 8.67 -21.10 0.25
C PHE A 57 8.15 -22.28 -0.59
N HIS A 58 9.02 -23.16 -1.08
CA HIS A 58 8.63 -24.30 -1.92
C HIS A 58 8.90 -25.67 -1.28
N THR A 59 9.51 -25.73 -0.10
CA THR A 59 9.87 -26.98 0.59
C THR A 59 9.32 -27.01 2.02
N PRO A 60 9.42 -28.15 2.72
CA PRO A 60 9.11 -28.24 4.15
C PRO A 60 9.93 -27.32 5.07
N LEU A 61 11.03 -26.72 4.57
CA LEU A 61 11.84 -25.76 5.32
C LEU A 61 11.15 -24.39 5.56
N ARG A 62 9.88 -24.29 5.24
CA ARG A 62 9.07 -23.06 5.39
C ARG A 62 9.13 -22.44 6.78
N PHE A 63 9.30 -23.23 7.82
CA PHE A 63 9.41 -22.75 9.21
C PHE A 63 10.62 -21.86 9.45
N LEU A 64 11.63 -21.88 8.56
CA LEU A 64 12.80 -21.01 8.62
C LEU A 64 12.57 -19.60 8.06
N ASN A 65 11.43 -19.36 7.40
CA ASN A 65 11.11 -18.08 6.79
C ASN A 65 9.80 -17.53 7.35
N SER A 66 9.85 -16.39 8.02
CA SER A 66 8.68 -15.72 8.60
C SER A 66 7.78 -15.04 7.57
N GLY A 67 8.20 -14.92 6.31
CA GLY A 67 7.41 -14.31 5.24
C GLY A 67 6.18 -15.15 4.83
N ASN A 68 5.19 -14.49 4.26
CA ASN A 68 4.00 -15.15 3.73
C ASN A 68 4.28 -15.74 2.33
N PRO A 69 4.25 -17.08 2.15
CA PRO A 69 4.55 -17.74 0.88
C PRO A 69 3.55 -17.39 -0.23
N ARG A 70 2.34 -16.95 0.11
CA ARG A 70 1.34 -16.54 -0.87
C ARG A 70 1.62 -15.13 -1.39
N LEU A 71 2.12 -14.23 -0.55
CA LEU A 71 2.62 -12.93 -0.98
C LEU A 71 3.85 -13.08 -1.87
N TYR A 72 4.73 -14.04 -1.56
CA TYR A 72 5.85 -14.41 -2.43
C TYR A 72 5.35 -14.85 -3.80
N ARG A 73 4.40 -15.80 -3.87
CA ARG A 73 3.81 -16.30 -5.12
C ARG A 73 3.10 -15.19 -5.91
N PHE A 74 2.34 -14.32 -5.24
CA PHE A 74 1.74 -13.15 -5.84
C PHE A 74 2.80 -12.25 -6.49
N THR A 75 3.88 -11.98 -5.77
CA THR A 75 4.99 -11.16 -6.27
C THR A 75 5.61 -11.80 -7.52
N GLN A 76 5.94 -13.10 -7.49
CA GLN A 76 6.49 -13.79 -8.65
C GLN A 76 5.56 -13.79 -9.87
N LYS A 77 4.27 -13.85 -9.64
CA LYS A 77 3.26 -13.92 -10.70
C LYS A 77 2.97 -12.57 -11.34
N TYR A 78 2.90 -11.51 -10.56
CA TYR A 78 2.37 -10.22 -11.01
C TYR A 78 3.38 -9.09 -11.04
N ILE A 79 4.45 -9.19 -10.27
CA ILE A 79 5.48 -8.16 -10.13
C ILE A 79 6.77 -8.68 -10.73
N LYS A 80 7.21 -8.08 -11.84
CA LYS A 80 8.50 -8.42 -12.43
C LYS A 80 9.62 -7.82 -11.59
N ASN A 81 10.40 -8.66 -10.93
CA ASN A 81 11.58 -8.22 -10.19
C ASN A 81 12.78 -8.01 -11.12
N ASP A 82 13.57 -6.98 -10.82
CA ASP A 82 14.88 -6.72 -11.38
C ASP A 82 15.91 -6.64 -10.25
N TYR A 83 17.04 -7.29 -10.42
CA TYR A 83 18.08 -7.41 -9.38
C TYR A 83 19.30 -6.57 -9.68
N SER A 84 19.25 -5.78 -10.74
CA SER A 84 20.32 -4.89 -11.15
C SER A 84 19.79 -3.49 -11.40
N THR A 85 20.43 -2.51 -10.78
CA THR A 85 20.23 -1.10 -11.11
C THR A 85 20.95 -0.72 -12.42
N ARG A 86 21.90 -1.56 -12.89
CA ARG A 86 22.73 -1.30 -14.07
C ARG A 86 22.05 -1.67 -15.40
N ASN A 87 20.77 -2.07 -15.37
CA ASN A 87 20.02 -2.38 -16.60
C ASN A 87 19.60 -1.13 -17.38
N ASN A 88 20.20 0.01 -17.10
CA ASN A 88 19.97 1.32 -17.70
C ASN A 88 18.46 1.61 -17.86
N PRO A 89 17.74 1.84 -16.75
CA PRO A 89 16.36 2.26 -16.84
C PRO A 89 16.29 3.70 -17.36
N ASP A 90 15.29 4.00 -18.18
CA ASP A 90 15.02 5.36 -18.63
C ASP A 90 14.44 6.21 -17.50
N TYR A 91 13.76 5.56 -16.54
CA TYR A 91 13.18 6.20 -15.36
C TYR A 91 13.31 5.31 -14.14
N ILE A 92 13.56 5.95 -13.00
CA ILE A 92 13.44 5.34 -11.68
C ILE A 92 12.27 6.00 -10.95
N ILE A 93 11.32 5.18 -10.46
CA ILE A 93 10.20 5.68 -9.68
C ILE A 93 10.29 5.13 -8.26
N VAL A 94 10.44 6.04 -7.30
CA VAL A 94 10.47 5.74 -5.87
C VAL A 94 9.08 5.89 -5.28
N GLY A 95 8.53 4.82 -4.77
CA GLY A 95 7.22 4.81 -4.16
C GLY A 95 6.39 3.62 -4.60
N SER A 96 5.23 3.48 -4.13
CA SER A 96 4.52 4.17 -3.05
C SER A 96 4.88 3.59 -1.68
N ASP A 97 4.03 3.82 -0.65
CA ASP A 97 4.19 3.36 0.71
C ASP A 97 5.28 4.14 1.50
N GLN A 98 5.64 3.69 2.69
CA GLN A 98 6.56 4.39 3.61
C GLN A 98 8.03 4.28 3.17
N VAL A 99 8.28 4.47 1.88
CA VAL A 99 9.63 4.38 1.29
C VAL A 99 10.59 5.45 1.82
N TRP A 100 10.06 6.53 2.35
CA TRP A 100 10.82 7.63 2.96
C TRP A 100 10.71 7.69 4.47
N ASN A 101 10.19 6.64 5.12
CA ASN A 101 10.20 6.55 6.57
C ASN A 101 11.64 6.35 7.06
N PRO A 102 12.20 7.30 7.85
CA PRO A 102 13.58 7.21 8.32
C PRO A 102 13.89 5.96 9.12
N ASP A 103 12.90 5.36 9.78
CA ASP A 103 13.10 4.13 10.56
C ASP A 103 13.34 2.89 9.67
N TYR A 104 13.00 2.98 8.39
CA TYR A 104 13.21 1.92 7.39
C TYR A 104 14.40 2.21 6.46
N LEU A 105 15.02 3.39 6.57
CA LEU A 105 16.17 3.75 5.75
C LEU A 105 17.45 3.10 6.29
N SER A 106 18.15 2.38 5.43
CA SER A 106 19.47 1.81 5.72
C SER A 106 20.56 2.67 5.06
N PRO A 107 21.73 2.84 5.68
CA PRO A 107 22.86 3.55 5.06
C PRO A 107 23.30 2.97 3.71
N THR A 108 23.10 1.67 3.50
CA THR A 108 23.53 0.96 2.30
C THR A 108 22.42 0.77 1.27
N HIS A 109 21.14 0.87 1.68
CA HIS A 109 20.00 0.58 0.82
C HIS A 109 18.81 1.46 1.24
N SER A 110 18.81 2.67 0.73
CA SER A 110 17.74 3.62 1.00
C SER A 110 17.02 3.98 -0.28
N PRO A 111 15.68 3.80 -0.34
CA PRO A 111 14.89 4.35 -1.46
C PRO A 111 14.96 5.88 -1.56
N LEU A 112 15.44 6.57 -0.52
CA LEU A 112 15.66 8.01 -0.57
C LEU A 112 16.90 8.37 -1.41
N HIS A 113 17.94 7.52 -1.37
CA HIS A 113 19.17 7.70 -2.13
C HIS A 113 19.38 6.53 -3.08
N ILE A 114 19.35 6.81 -4.36
CA ILE A 114 19.51 5.82 -5.41
C ILE A 114 20.84 6.04 -6.10
N GLN A 115 21.80 5.20 -5.78
CA GLN A 115 23.07 5.14 -6.51
C GLN A 115 22.82 4.54 -7.89
N ASN A 116 22.52 5.37 -8.85
CA ASN A 116 22.28 4.96 -10.23
C ASN A 116 22.69 6.03 -11.23
N GLU A 117 22.98 5.61 -12.46
CA GLU A 117 23.30 6.45 -13.60
C GLU A 117 22.06 7.00 -14.32
N CYS A 118 20.85 6.87 -13.73
CA CYS A 118 19.61 7.37 -14.30
C CYS A 118 19.36 8.83 -13.90
N ASP A 119 19.33 9.73 -14.86
CA ASP A 119 19.09 11.15 -14.63
C ASP A 119 17.64 11.48 -14.24
N ARG A 120 16.71 10.55 -14.43
CA ARG A 120 15.28 10.75 -14.19
C ARG A 120 14.78 9.92 -13.03
N VAL A 121 15.06 10.38 -11.81
CA VAL A 121 14.56 9.81 -10.56
C VAL A 121 13.32 10.61 -10.14
N ILE A 122 12.20 9.92 -9.99
CA ILE A 122 10.88 10.50 -9.68
C ILE A 122 10.36 9.85 -8.40
N SER A 123 9.77 10.61 -7.50
CA SER A 123 8.96 9.99 -6.44
C SER A 123 7.49 9.96 -6.83
N TYR A 124 6.80 8.87 -6.51
CA TYR A 124 5.36 8.76 -6.69
C TYR A 124 4.69 8.25 -5.41
N ALA A 125 3.81 9.08 -4.83
CA ALA A 125 3.07 8.75 -3.62
C ALA A 125 3.97 8.24 -2.46
N ALA A 126 5.19 8.79 -2.37
CA ALA A 126 6.11 8.45 -1.29
C ALA A 126 5.56 8.94 0.05
N SER A 127 5.67 8.10 1.08
CA SER A 127 5.20 8.40 2.43
C SER A 127 6.37 8.41 3.41
N ILE A 128 6.37 9.39 4.32
CA ILE A 128 7.36 9.49 5.40
C ILE A 128 6.92 8.66 6.61
N GLY A 129 5.60 8.56 6.84
CA GLY A 129 5.05 7.79 7.96
C GLY A 129 5.35 8.38 9.35
N LYS A 130 5.83 9.62 9.43
CA LYS A 130 6.12 10.37 10.67
C LYS A 130 5.42 11.71 10.66
N THR A 131 5.11 12.22 11.86
CA THR A 131 4.54 13.56 12.04
C THR A 131 5.61 14.64 12.13
N ASN A 132 6.82 14.28 12.54
CA ASN A 132 7.96 15.18 12.69
C ASN A 132 9.25 14.53 12.19
N LEU A 133 10.22 15.35 11.80
CA LEU A 133 11.56 14.93 11.44
C LEU A 133 12.59 15.54 12.41
N SER A 134 13.47 14.72 12.93
CA SER A 134 14.64 15.15 13.71
C SER A 134 15.62 15.94 12.81
N THR A 135 16.53 16.68 13.42
CA THR A 135 17.58 17.41 12.68
C THR A 135 18.45 16.47 11.80
N LYS A 136 18.72 15.26 12.27
CA LYS A 136 19.47 14.26 11.49
C LYS A 136 18.68 13.79 10.26
N GLU A 137 17.39 13.53 10.42
CA GLU A 137 16.52 13.11 9.34
C GLU A 137 16.32 14.22 8.31
N LYS A 138 16.14 15.48 8.75
CA LYS A 138 16.08 16.65 7.85
C LYS A 138 17.35 16.77 7.01
N LYS A 139 18.53 16.55 7.59
CA LYS A 139 19.81 16.57 6.84
C LYS A 139 19.86 15.49 5.75
N LEU A 140 19.26 14.30 5.97
CA LEU A 140 19.17 13.26 4.94
C LEU A 140 18.30 13.73 3.77
N PHE A 141 17.14 14.31 4.04
CA PHE A 141 16.26 14.82 2.98
C PHE A 141 16.90 15.99 2.24
N LEU A 142 17.51 16.96 2.92
CA LEU A 142 18.26 18.06 2.30
C LEU A 142 19.36 17.55 1.36
N LYS A 143 20.02 16.46 1.71
CA LYS A 143 21.07 15.87 0.88
C LYS A 143 20.53 15.19 -0.37
N TYR A 144 19.42 14.45 -0.27
CA TYR A 144 18.99 13.54 -1.34
C TYR A 144 17.79 14.02 -2.17
N LEU A 145 16.95 14.93 -1.65
CA LEU A 145 15.85 15.50 -2.46
C LEU A 145 16.30 16.20 -3.74
N PRO A 146 17.48 16.85 -3.81
CA PRO A 146 17.97 17.42 -5.06
C PRO A 146 18.17 16.41 -6.19
N GLU A 147 18.39 15.13 -5.87
CA GLU A 147 18.57 14.05 -6.86
C GLU A 147 17.28 13.71 -7.63
N TYR A 148 16.11 14.08 -7.09
CA TYR A 148 14.83 13.79 -7.72
C TYR A 148 14.50 14.84 -8.79
N SER A 149 14.17 14.40 -10.00
CA SER A 149 13.68 15.29 -11.06
C SER A 149 12.26 15.80 -10.77
N SER A 150 11.43 14.99 -10.13
CA SER A 150 10.06 15.35 -9.73
C SER A 150 9.67 14.68 -8.41
N ILE A 151 8.92 15.41 -7.58
CA ILE A 151 8.57 14.96 -6.23
C ILE A 151 7.05 14.92 -6.06
N ALA A 152 6.51 13.74 -5.74
CA ALA A 152 5.13 13.59 -5.31
C ALA A 152 5.00 12.68 -4.09
N VAL A 153 4.17 13.11 -3.17
CA VAL A 153 3.89 12.44 -1.89
C VAL A 153 2.42 12.06 -1.77
N ARG A 154 2.12 11.12 -0.89
CA ARG A 154 0.77 10.60 -0.69
C ARG A 154 -0.06 11.39 0.32
N GLU A 155 0.56 11.95 1.34
CA GLU A 155 -0.12 12.62 2.44
C GLU A 155 0.33 14.07 2.62
N LYS A 156 -0.60 14.90 3.12
CA LYS A 156 -0.40 16.33 3.37
C LYS A 156 0.75 16.57 4.35
N ASN A 157 0.86 15.74 5.37
CA ASN A 157 1.93 15.86 6.35
C ASN A 157 3.32 15.70 5.74
N ALA A 158 3.52 14.70 4.85
CA ALA A 158 4.78 14.53 4.14
C ALA A 158 5.13 15.78 3.31
N LYS A 159 4.15 16.35 2.59
CA LYS A 159 4.34 17.62 1.87
C LYS A 159 4.80 18.74 2.80
N SER A 160 4.14 18.90 3.95
CA SER A 160 4.49 19.96 4.93
C SER A 160 5.88 19.79 5.53
N LEU A 161 6.29 18.54 5.79
CA LEU A 161 7.62 18.22 6.33
C LEU A 161 8.76 18.48 5.33
N LEU A 162 8.50 18.26 4.05
CA LEU A 162 9.50 18.38 2.99
C LEU A 162 9.58 19.76 2.37
N ALA A 163 8.48 20.53 2.37
CA ALA A 163 8.44 21.87 1.75
C ALA A 163 9.56 22.81 2.21
N PRO A 164 9.96 22.85 3.50
CA PRO A 164 11.10 23.70 3.91
C PRO A 164 12.48 23.10 3.58
N LEU A 165 12.55 21.92 2.97
CA LEU A 165 13.79 21.18 2.71
C LEU A 165 14.14 21.13 1.21
N THR A 166 13.34 21.73 0.34
CA THR A 166 13.59 21.77 -1.11
C THR A 166 12.83 22.92 -1.76
N ASP A 167 13.44 23.54 -2.79
CA ASP A 167 12.79 24.54 -3.63
C ASP A 167 11.92 23.91 -4.73
N LYS A 168 11.97 22.58 -4.86
CA LYS A 168 11.17 21.86 -5.87
C LYS A 168 9.71 21.83 -5.47
N HIS A 169 8.84 21.95 -6.48
CA HIS A 169 7.41 21.72 -6.25
C HIS A 169 7.13 20.30 -5.80
N ILE A 170 6.37 20.15 -4.71
CA ILE A 170 5.93 18.86 -4.20
C ILE A 170 4.46 18.67 -4.54
N GLU A 171 4.16 17.70 -5.40
CA GLU A 171 2.78 17.38 -5.77
C GLU A 171 2.17 16.40 -4.75
N MET A 172 0.85 16.49 -4.57
CA MET A 172 0.09 15.49 -3.83
C MET A 172 -0.66 14.59 -4.80
N VAL A 173 -0.42 13.29 -4.70
CA VAL A 173 -1.01 12.27 -5.57
C VAL A 173 -1.65 11.15 -4.76
N LEU A 174 -2.54 10.41 -5.38
CA LEU A 174 -3.19 9.26 -4.75
C LEU A 174 -2.23 8.08 -4.61
N ASP A 175 -2.49 7.25 -3.59
CA ASP A 175 -1.90 5.90 -3.54
C ASP A 175 -2.24 5.14 -4.84
N PRO A 176 -1.27 4.42 -5.44
CA PRO A 176 -1.50 3.70 -6.71
C PRO A 176 -2.71 2.78 -6.70
N THR A 177 -3.06 2.23 -5.54
CA THR A 177 -4.22 1.33 -5.42
C THR A 177 -5.54 2.00 -5.77
N LEU A 178 -5.65 3.31 -5.58
CA LEU A 178 -6.82 4.10 -5.94
C LEU A 178 -6.89 4.45 -7.44
N LEU A 179 -5.78 4.31 -8.18
CA LEU A 179 -5.77 4.53 -9.64
C LEU A 179 -6.29 3.34 -10.44
N VAL A 180 -6.39 2.19 -9.80
CA VAL A 180 -6.87 0.95 -10.43
C VAL A 180 -8.35 0.79 -10.11
N ASN A 181 -9.17 0.61 -11.12
CA ASN A 181 -10.61 0.50 -10.95
C ASN A 181 -11.03 -0.80 -10.23
N LYS A 182 -12.22 -0.77 -9.64
CA LYS A 182 -12.83 -1.89 -8.91
C LYS A 182 -12.83 -3.20 -9.70
N ALA A 183 -13.13 -3.15 -11.00
CA ALA A 183 -13.23 -4.35 -11.82
C ALA A 183 -11.90 -5.11 -11.95
N GLU A 184 -10.78 -4.39 -12.05
CA GLU A 184 -9.45 -5.02 -12.07
C GLU A 184 -9.13 -5.69 -10.72
N TRP A 185 -9.48 -5.06 -9.61
CA TRP A 185 -9.31 -5.65 -8.29
C TRP A 185 -10.18 -6.88 -8.07
N LEU A 186 -11.43 -6.85 -8.55
CA LEU A 186 -12.32 -8.02 -8.50
C LEU A 186 -11.79 -9.20 -9.31
N LYS A 187 -11.11 -8.96 -10.45
CA LYS A 187 -10.44 -10.06 -11.19
C LYS A 187 -9.38 -10.78 -10.35
N ILE A 188 -8.73 -10.07 -9.43
CA ILE A 188 -7.76 -10.67 -8.49
C ILE A 188 -8.50 -11.39 -7.36
N ALA A 189 -9.45 -10.72 -6.72
CA ALA A 189 -10.25 -11.28 -5.63
C ALA A 189 -10.97 -12.59 -6.03
N ASN A 190 -11.50 -12.67 -7.25
CA ASN A 190 -12.18 -13.85 -7.78
C ASN A 190 -11.26 -15.07 -7.99
N ARG A 191 -9.94 -14.92 -7.85
CA ARG A 191 -8.97 -16.02 -7.88
C ARG A 191 -8.70 -16.62 -6.51
N ALA A 192 -9.31 -16.10 -5.46
CA ALA A 192 -9.21 -16.62 -4.12
C ALA A 192 -9.73 -18.07 -4.03
N ASP A 193 -9.08 -18.86 -3.18
CA ASP A 193 -9.56 -20.21 -2.87
C ASP A 193 -10.86 -20.14 -2.08
N GLN A 194 -11.97 -20.43 -2.73
CA GLN A 194 -13.32 -20.32 -2.16
C GLN A 194 -13.52 -21.19 -0.91
N ARG A 195 -12.75 -22.27 -0.76
CA ARG A 195 -12.81 -23.15 0.43
C ARG A 195 -12.32 -22.48 1.71
N LYS A 196 -11.58 -21.38 1.55
CA LYS A 196 -11.01 -20.59 2.67
C LYS A 196 -11.86 -19.40 3.05
N LEU A 197 -12.83 -19.05 2.22
CA LEU A 197 -13.70 -17.92 2.48
C LEU A 197 -14.83 -18.33 3.42
N PRO A 198 -15.24 -17.45 4.34
CA PRO A 198 -16.33 -17.74 5.26
C PRO A 198 -17.64 -17.95 4.51
N LYS A 199 -18.49 -18.84 5.05
CA LYS A 199 -19.87 -19.01 4.58
C LYS A 199 -20.80 -18.18 5.46
N GLY A 200 -21.71 -17.44 4.84
CA GLY A 200 -22.68 -16.60 5.55
C GLY A 200 -22.16 -15.18 5.83
N LYS A 201 -22.85 -14.49 6.74
CA LYS A 201 -22.55 -13.09 7.11
C LYS A 201 -21.37 -13.02 8.05
N TYR A 202 -20.45 -12.11 7.78
CA TYR A 202 -19.29 -11.93 8.64
C TYR A 202 -18.77 -10.50 8.71
N ILE A 203 -18.10 -10.20 9.79
CA ILE A 203 -17.27 -9.03 10.00
C ILE A 203 -15.82 -9.43 9.71
N PHE A 204 -15.17 -8.70 8.80
CA PHE A 204 -13.74 -8.91 8.56
C PHE A 204 -12.94 -7.98 9.47
N ASN A 205 -12.24 -8.57 10.44
CA ASN A 205 -11.36 -7.87 11.34
C ASN A 205 -9.90 -7.95 10.84
N TYR A 206 -9.38 -6.80 10.40
CA TYR A 206 -7.99 -6.66 9.97
C TYR A 206 -7.31 -5.53 10.73
N VAL A 207 -7.05 -5.77 11.99
CA VAL A 207 -6.35 -4.89 12.91
C VAL A 207 -4.92 -5.39 13.09
N LEU A 208 -3.94 -4.52 12.88
CA LEU A 208 -2.51 -4.83 12.90
C LEU A 208 -1.82 -4.39 14.19
N GLY A 209 -2.47 -3.50 14.95
CA GLY A 209 -1.96 -3.03 16.24
C GLY A 209 -2.22 -4.03 17.35
N ASP A 210 -1.18 -4.34 18.12
CA ASP A 210 -1.32 -5.14 19.34
C ASP A 210 -2.23 -4.40 20.34
N LYS A 211 -3.14 -5.14 20.99
CA LYS A 211 -4.04 -4.61 22.03
C LYS A 211 -5.02 -3.51 21.55
N THR A 212 -5.34 -3.46 20.26
CA THR A 212 -6.44 -2.61 19.80
C THR A 212 -7.76 -3.21 20.28
N ASP A 213 -8.54 -2.42 21.03
CA ASP A 213 -9.84 -2.84 21.52
C ASP A 213 -10.87 -2.84 20.38
N ILE A 214 -11.47 -3.99 20.14
CA ILE A 214 -12.53 -4.24 19.15
C ILE A 214 -13.82 -4.76 19.80
N SER A 215 -13.99 -4.55 21.10
CA SER A 215 -15.13 -5.04 21.88
C SER A 215 -16.48 -4.56 21.33
N ASP A 216 -16.53 -3.37 20.74
CA ASP A 216 -17.71 -2.86 20.03
C ASP A 216 -18.06 -3.69 18.79
N ALA A 217 -17.06 -4.19 18.04
CA ALA A 217 -17.29 -5.09 16.92
C ALA A 217 -17.72 -6.49 17.36
N GLU A 218 -17.14 -7.00 18.44
CA GLU A 218 -17.51 -8.28 19.01
C GLU A 218 -18.95 -8.27 19.52
N LYS A 219 -19.33 -7.22 20.25
CA LYS A 219 -20.70 -6.99 20.69
C LYS A 219 -21.67 -6.90 19.52
N TYR A 220 -21.34 -6.10 18.49
CA TYR A 220 -22.16 -5.96 17.31
C TYR A 220 -22.33 -7.31 16.57
N ALA A 221 -21.27 -8.11 16.47
CA ALA A 221 -21.32 -9.43 15.85
C ALA A 221 -22.27 -10.37 16.61
N GLN A 222 -22.19 -10.41 17.94
CA GLN A 222 -23.03 -11.22 18.79
C GLN A 222 -24.52 -10.83 18.67
N GLU A 223 -24.82 -9.51 18.78
CA GLU A 223 -26.19 -9.01 18.71
C GLU A 223 -26.86 -9.23 17.34
N ASN A 224 -26.08 -9.34 16.26
CA ASN A 224 -26.60 -9.43 14.89
C ASN A 224 -26.31 -10.78 14.23
N ASN A 225 -25.79 -11.75 14.98
CA ASN A 225 -25.49 -13.11 14.51
C ASN A 225 -24.51 -13.15 13.33
N TYR A 226 -23.43 -12.35 13.42
CA TYR A 226 -22.30 -12.37 12.48
C TYR A 226 -21.15 -13.21 13.02
N SER A 227 -20.44 -13.92 12.16
CA SER A 227 -19.11 -14.44 12.49
C SER A 227 -18.06 -13.36 12.38
N ILE A 228 -16.98 -13.45 13.16
CA ILE A 228 -15.81 -12.59 13.03
C ILE A 228 -14.69 -13.40 12.37
N VAL A 229 -14.15 -12.86 11.29
CA VAL A 229 -12.98 -13.41 10.59
C VAL A 229 -11.81 -12.47 10.81
N SER A 230 -10.84 -12.91 11.60
CA SER A 230 -9.62 -12.12 11.88
C SER A 230 -8.44 -12.75 11.15
N LEU A 231 -7.58 -11.90 10.57
CA LEU A 231 -6.27 -12.33 10.09
C LEU A 231 -5.22 -12.08 11.18
N SER A 232 -5.06 -13.01 12.09
CA SER A 232 -3.95 -13.05 13.04
C SER A 232 -2.62 -13.36 12.33
N ASP A 233 -1.48 -13.13 12.99
CA ASP A 233 -0.16 -13.41 12.40
C ASP A 233 0.02 -14.88 12.00
N ARG A 234 -0.57 -15.81 12.75
CA ARG A 234 -0.57 -17.25 12.41
C ARG A 234 -1.42 -17.54 11.17
N GLU A 235 -2.54 -16.87 11.02
CA GLU A 235 -3.48 -17.07 9.92
C GLU A 235 -3.06 -16.34 8.65
N LYS A 236 -2.33 -15.21 8.75
CA LYS A 236 -1.83 -14.47 7.60
C LYS A 236 -1.11 -15.34 6.60
N SER A 237 -0.35 -16.34 7.04
CA SER A 237 0.38 -17.23 6.13
C SER A 237 -0.54 -18.15 5.30
N ALA A 238 -1.78 -18.34 5.71
CA ALA A 238 -2.78 -19.15 5.00
C ALA A 238 -3.51 -18.39 3.90
N TYR A 239 -3.48 -17.05 3.94
CA TYR A 239 -4.17 -16.15 3.02
C TYR A 239 -3.19 -15.35 2.16
N GLY A 240 -3.49 -15.24 0.87
CA GLY A 240 -2.76 -14.43 -0.09
C GLY A 240 -3.44 -13.08 -0.33
N VAL A 241 -2.96 -12.37 -1.34
CA VAL A 241 -3.57 -11.11 -1.78
C VAL A 241 -4.98 -11.35 -2.31
N GLU A 242 -5.16 -12.46 -3.02
CA GLU A 242 -6.44 -12.84 -3.59
C GLU A 242 -7.50 -13.05 -2.50
N GLU A 243 -7.16 -13.81 -1.47
CA GLU A 243 -8.07 -14.04 -0.34
C GLU A 243 -8.28 -12.78 0.49
N PHE A 244 -7.25 -11.95 0.71
CA PHE A 244 -7.40 -10.67 1.41
C PHE A 244 -8.43 -9.76 0.72
N LEU A 245 -8.34 -9.62 -0.59
CA LEU A 245 -9.30 -8.82 -1.37
C LEU A 245 -10.70 -9.46 -1.37
N ALA A 246 -10.79 -10.79 -1.46
CA ALA A 246 -12.06 -11.50 -1.42
C ALA A 246 -12.74 -11.38 -0.05
N LEU A 247 -11.96 -11.44 1.04
CA LEU A 247 -12.48 -11.24 2.40
C LEU A 247 -13.05 -9.84 2.60
N ILE A 248 -12.37 -8.79 2.10
CA ILE A 248 -12.92 -7.44 2.14
C ILE A 248 -14.20 -7.34 1.28
N ASN A 249 -14.15 -7.87 0.05
CA ASN A 249 -15.29 -7.79 -0.86
C ASN A 249 -16.52 -8.57 -0.37
N GLY A 250 -16.34 -9.68 0.34
CA GLY A 250 -17.43 -10.51 0.86
C GLY A 250 -17.97 -10.06 2.22
N ALA A 251 -17.23 -9.26 2.98
CA ALA A 251 -17.64 -8.85 4.32
C ALA A 251 -18.87 -7.94 4.33
N ASP A 252 -19.67 -8.03 5.38
CA ASP A 252 -20.78 -7.13 5.66
C ASP A 252 -20.31 -5.86 6.41
N LEU A 253 -19.22 -5.97 7.14
CA LEU A 253 -18.53 -4.89 7.83
C LEU A 253 -17.05 -5.19 7.90
N ILE A 254 -16.21 -4.16 7.77
CA ILE A 254 -14.77 -4.25 7.97
C ILE A 254 -14.37 -3.45 9.20
N CYS A 255 -13.61 -4.06 10.10
CA CYS A 255 -12.98 -3.45 11.26
C CYS A 255 -11.47 -3.41 11.03
N THR A 256 -10.86 -2.21 10.98
CA THR A 256 -9.46 -2.12 10.60
C THR A 256 -8.74 -0.89 11.14
N ASP A 257 -7.43 -1.00 11.28
CA ASP A 257 -6.48 0.09 11.51
C ASP A 257 -5.47 0.23 10.34
N SER A 258 -5.77 -0.44 9.22
CA SER A 258 -4.90 -0.49 8.05
C SER A 258 -5.34 0.48 6.96
N PHE A 259 -4.40 1.31 6.48
CA PHE A 259 -4.63 2.23 5.36
C PHE A 259 -5.19 1.51 4.13
N HIS A 260 -4.55 0.42 3.70
CA HIS A 260 -4.98 -0.29 2.49
C HIS A 260 -6.30 -1.05 2.68
N ALA A 261 -6.60 -1.53 3.89
CA ALA A 261 -7.92 -2.11 4.13
C ALA A 261 -9.03 -1.04 4.03
N CYS A 262 -8.79 0.19 4.49
CA CYS A 262 -9.72 1.31 4.27
C CYS A 262 -9.89 1.62 2.76
N VAL A 263 -8.79 1.65 2.00
CA VAL A 263 -8.83 1.85 0.55
C VAL A 263 -9.69 0.79 -0.14
N PHE A 264 -9.47 -0.49 0.16
CA PHE A 264 -10.23 -1.57 -0.49
C PHE A 264 -11.66 -1.66 0.02
N SER A 265 -11.94 -1.31 1.28
CA SER A 265 -13.31 -1.18 1.79
C SER A 265 -14.08 -0.13 0.99
N PHE A 266 -13.47 1.01 0.75
CA PHE A 266 -14.04 2.05 -0.12
C PHE A 266 -14.23 1.56 -1.56
N LEU A 267 -13.19 1.00 -2.21
CA LEU A 267 -13.24 0.55 -3.60
C LEU A 267 -14.28 -0.56 -3.84
N PHE A 268 -14.57 -1.37 -2.83
CA PHE A 268 -15.60 -2.42 -2.89
C PHE A 268 -16.96 -2.01 -2.35
N ASP A 269 -17.15 -0.72 -2.05
CA ASP A 269 -18.40 -0.16 -1.50
C ASP A 269 -18.82 -0.82 -0.18
N LYS A 270 -17.86 -1.15 0.67
CA LYS A 270 -18.12 -1.83 1.94
C LYS A 270 -18.19 -0.86 3.12
N PRO A 271 -19.12 -1.08 4.07
CA PRO A 271 -19.08 -0.37 5.33
C PRO A 271 -17.83 -0.77 6.12
N PHE A 272 -17.17 0.21 6.74
CA PHE A 272 -16.00 -0.06 7.56
C PHE A 272 -15.89 0.89 8.75
N VAL A 273 -15.23 0.42 9.78
CA VAL A 273 -14.89 1.15 11.02
C VAL A 273 -13.38 1.16 11.18
N VAL A 274 -12.85 2.32 11.54
CA VAL A 274 -11.42 2.53 11.74
C VAL A 274 -11.11 2.59 13.22
N TYR A 275 -10.16 1.79 13.65
CA TYR A 275 -9.63 1.76 14.99
C TYR A 275 -8.32 2.51 15.09
N LYS A 276 -8.14 3.23 16.19
CA LYS A 276 -6.88 3.89 16.49
C LYS A 276 -5.93 2.88 17.13
N ARG A 277 -4.72 2.77 16.59
CA ARG A 277 -3.65 1.99 17.25
C ARG A 277 -3.20 2.69 18.51
N ASN A 278 -3.11 1.94 19.59
CA ASN A 278 -2.49 2.44 20.80
C ASN A 278 -1.04 2.87 20.49
N ASN A 279 -0.67 4.09 20.90
CA ASN A 279 0.66 4.70 20.74
C ASN A 279 1.14 4.93 19.29
N ASN A 280 0.26 4.96 18.29
CA ASN A 280 0.68 5.27 16.92
C ASN A 280 -0.28 6.26 16.22
N ASP A 281 -0.23 7.51 16.64
CA ASP A 281 -1.01 8.61 16.05
C ASP A 281 -0.63 8.88 14.59
N GLU A 282 0.60 8.59 14.20
CA GLU A 282 1.13 8.85 12.85
C GLU A 282 0.45 7.97 11.79
N LEU A 283 0.29 6.67 12.08
CA LEU A 283 -0.42 5.77 11.18
C LEU A 283 -1.89 6.12 11.05
N TYR A 284 -2.50 6.53 12.16
CA TYR A 284 -3.88 6.95 12.20
C TYR A 284 -4.13 8.24 11.41
N GLN A 285 -3.21 9.21 11.48
CA GLN A 285 -3.30 10.45 10.72
C GLN A 285 -3.37 10.22 9.21
N ARG A 286 -2.64 9.23 8.68
CA ARG A 286 -2.68 8.87 7.25
C ARG A 286 -4.06 8.34 6.83
N ILE A 287 -4.73 7.58 7.69
CA ILE A 287 -6.10 7.12 7.44
C ILE A 287 -7.06 8.31 7.48
N ARG A 288 -6.92 9.23 8.43
CA ARG A 288 -7.72 10.46 8.48
C ARG A 288 -7.56 11.31 7.22
N ASP A 289 -6.34 11.45 6.73
CA ASP A 289 -6.08 12.20 5.50
C ASP A 289 -6.71 11.52 4.28
N LEU A 290 -6.69 10.18 4.21
CA LEU A 290 -7.41 9.41 3.20
C LEU A 290 -8.92 9.66 3.27
N LEU A 291 -9.51 9.54 4.46
CA LEU A 291 -10.95 9.74 4.65
C LEU A 291 -11.39 11.15 4.25
N LYS A 292 -10.63 12.17 4.65
CA LYS A 292 -10.86 13.56 4.22
C LYS A 292 -10.77 13.71 2.71
N THR A 293 -9.75 13.12 2.08
CA THR A 293 -9.53 13.15 0.63
C THR A 293 -10.70 12.52 -0.11
N LEU A 294 -11.23 11.41 0.40
CA LEU A 294 -12.38 10.70 -0.17
C LEU A 294 -13.73 11.27 0.30
N ARG A 295 -13.74 12.35 1.10
CA ARG A 295 -14.96 12.95 1.69
C ARG A 295 -15.81 11.94 2.46
N ILE A 296 -15.17 11.06 3.21
CA ILE A 296 -15.82 10.03 4.02
C ILE A 296 -15.74 10.44 5.49
N ASN A 297 -16.87 10.51 6.17
CA ASN A 297 -16.98 10.88 7.57
C ASN A 297 -17.45 9.70 8.42
N ASN A 298 -17.36 9.85 9.76
CA ASN A 298 -17.96 8.94 10.73
C ASN A 298 -17.49 7.48 10.60
N ARG A 299 -16.16 7.28 10.44
CA ARG A 299 -15.56 5.94 10.35
C ARG A 299 -14.79 5.53 11.61
N GLU A 300 -14.51 6.48 12.49
CA GLU A 300 -13.73 6.21 13.69
C GLU A 300 -14.58 5.48 14.72
N SER A 301 -14.06 4.38 15.28
CA SER A 301 -14.67 3.73 16.44
C SER A 301 -14.64 4.67 17.64
N ASN A 302 -15.73 4.73 18.38
CA ASN A 302 -15.81 5.42 19.65
C ASN A 302 -15.65 4.47 20.86
N GLY A 303 -15.38 3.17 20.59
CA GLY A 303 -15.17 2.14 21.59
C GLY A 303 -16.44 1.66 22.32
N SER A 304 -17.63 2.19 22.00
CA SER A 304 -18.85 1.85 22.74
C SER A 304 -19.85 1.04 21.91
N SER A 305 -20.09 1.40 20.66
CA SER A 305 -21.03 0.67 19.81
C SER A 305 -20.83 1.00 18.33
N ILE A 306 -21.13 0.05 17.45
CA ILE A 306 -21.14 0.25 16.01
C ILE A 306 -22.55 0.57 15.53
N ASN A 307 -22.72 1.75 14.98
CA ASN A 307 -23.94 2.10 14.26
C ASN A 307 -23.76 1.82 12.76
N ILE A 308 -24.23 0.67 12.30
CA ILE A 308 -24.09 0.26 10.90
C ILE A 308 -24.72 1.26 9.93
N LYS A 309 -25.78 1.97 10.30
CA LYS A 309 -26.41 2.97 9.44
C LYS A 309 -25.50 4.18 9.22
N SER A 310 -24.71 4.58 10.23
CA SER A 310 -23.76 5.68 10.10
C SER A 310 -22.53 5.32 9.28
N VAL A 311 -22.15 4.03 9.25
CA VAL A 311 -21.00 3.55 8.47
C VAL A 311 -21.37 2.98 7.10
N ARG A 312 -22.65 2.76 6.80
CA ARG A 312 -23.12 2.59 5.44
C ARG A 312 -23.16 3.95 4.76
N HIS A 313 -22.45 4.09 3.67
CA HIS A 313 -22.28 5.38 3.00
C HIS A 313 -22.61 5.27 1.51
N ASP A 314 -23.23 6.32 0.99
CA ASP A 314 -23.34 6.49 -0.45
C ASP A 314 -22.02 7.12 -0.97
N TYR A 315 -21.21 6.31 -1.59
CA TYR A 315 -19.89 6.73 -2.07
C TYR A 315 -19.92 7.53 -3.38
N ARG A 316 -21.08 7.89 -3.93
CA ARG A 316 -21.16 8.62 -5.21
C ARG A 316 -20.38 9.92 -5.20
N ALA A 317 -20.53 10.74 -4.16
CA ALA A 317 -19.78 11.99 -4.01
C ALA A 317 -18.27 11.76 -3.83
N SER A 318 -17.90 10.65 -3.17
CA SER A 318 -16.52 10.24 -2.99
C SER A 318 -15.89 9.79 -4.31
N TYR A 319 -16.61 9.07 -5.16
CA TYR A 319 -16.12 8.67 -6.48
C TYR A 319 -15.96 9.86 -7.44
N LEU A 320 -16.83 10.86 -7.38
CA LEU A 320 -16.64 12.09 -8.16
C LEU A 320 -15.35 12.82 -7.75
N ALA A 321 -15.12 12.99 -6.44
CA ALA A 321 -13.88 13.58 -5.94
C ALA A 321 -12.64 12.73 -6.29
N LEU A 322 -12.78 11.40 -6.26
CA LEU A 322 -11.69 10.48 -6.60
C LEU A 322 -11.28 10.60 -8.07
N ASN A 323 -12.23 10.74 -9.01
CA ASN A 323 -11.93 10.83 -10.44
C ASN A 323 -11.02 12.04 -10.75
N ASP A 324 -11.33 13.21 -10.21
CA ASP A 324 -10.49 14.41 -10.38
C ASP A 324 -9.06 14.20 -9.86
N LEU A 325 -8.94 13.48 -8.73
CA LEU A 325 -7.64 13.17 -8.12
C LEU A 325 -6.88 12.08 -8.89
N ILE A 326 -7.58 11.12 -9.52
CA ILE A 326 -6.98 10.14 -10.42
C ILE A 326 -6.37 10.85 -11.62
N ASP A 327 -7.14 11.74 -12.28
CA ASP A 327 -6.67 12.47 -13.44
C ASP A 327 -5.44 13.32 -13.11
N LYS A 328 -5.45 14.00 -11.97
CA LYS A 328 -4.32 14.76 -11.45
C LYS A 328 -3.09 13.88 -11.22
N SER A 329 -3.28 12.70 -10.61
CA SER A 329 -2.19 11.76 -10.31
C SER A 329 -1.59 11.15 -11.58
N ILE A 330 -2.43 10.82 -12.57
CA ILE A 330 -1.99 10.33 -13.89
C ILE A 330 -1.28 11.46 -14.67
N LYS A 331 -1.79 12.68 -14.61
CA LYS A 331 -1.14 13.85 -15.24
C LYS A 331 0.27 14.06 -14.66
N TYR A 332 0.40 13.96 -13.32
CA TYR A 332 1.74 14.06 -12.70
C TYR A 332 2.70 13.00 -13.27
N LEU A 333 2.30 11.73 -13.33
CA LEU A 333 3.16 10.67 -13.90
C LEU A 333 3.57 10.99 -15.35
N LYS A 334 2.62 11.40 -16.18
CA LYS A 334 2.91 11.79 -17.59
C LYS A 334 3.92 12.91 -17.64
N THR A 335 3.65 14.05 -16.98
CA THR A 335 4.53 15.22 -17.02
C THR A 335 5.92 14.94 -16.41
N ALA A 336 6.02 14.12 -15.37
CA ALA A 336 7.30 13.77 -14.75
C ALA A 336 8.14 12.82 -15.62
N MET A 337 7.51 12.12 -16.57
CA MET A 337 8.13 11.11 -17.44
C MET A 337 8.28 11.58 -18.90
N ASP A 338 7.82 12.77 -19.25
CA ASP A 338 8.09 13.44 -20.53
C ASP A 338 9.51 14.05 -20.51
#